data_da173454d433c89e0cd4e53fe916234b
#
_entry.id   da173454d433c89e0cd4e53fe916234b
#
_cell.length_a   1.000
_cell.length_b   1.000
_cell.length_c   1.000
_cell.angle_alpha   90.00
_cell.angle_beta   90.00
_cell.angle_gamma   90.00
#
_symmetry.space_group_name_H-M   'P 1'
#
loop_
_entity.id
_entity.type
_entity.pdbx_description
1 polymer ?
#
loop_
_entity_poly.entity_id
_entity_poly.type
_entity_poly.pdbx_seq_one_letter_code
_entity_poly.pdbx_strand_id
1 'polypeptide(L)'
;MRADNSAQPVSIATRVHALEAILVEKGYVQTAALDAIVDTYERDVGPRNGARVVARAWIDPNYRTWLLADATAAIASLGYNGRQGEHMVALENTPDTHHLVVCTLCSCYPWPVLGLPPVWYKSPPYRSRAVLDPRGVLADFGVTLPATTRVEVHDSTAEIRYLVVPIRPPGTGGWTEQDLAQLVTRDSMIGAGLALVP
;
A
#
# COMPACT_ATOMS: atom_id res chain seq x y z
N MET A 1 36.35 -16.20 -34.68
CA MET A 1 34.97 -16.38 -34.21
C MET A 1 35.00 -16.42 -32.68
N ARG A 2 34.68 -15.32 -32.03
CA ARG A 2 34.47 -15.29 -30.56
C ARG A 2 32.97 -15.54 -30.36
N ALA A 3 32.65 -16.63 -29.67
CA ALA A 3 31.28 -16.90 -29.26
C ALA A 3 30.84 -15.79 -28.28
N ASP A 4 29.83 -15.02 -28.66
CA ASP A 4 29.16 -14.05 -27.81
C ASP A 4 28.33 -14.84 -26.78
N ASN A 5 28.92 -15.01 -25.58
CA ASN A 5 28.29 -15.69 -24.46
C ASN A 5 27.58 -14.65 -23.59
N SER A 6 26.68 -13.86 -24.18
CA SER A 6 25.76 -13.00 -23.46
C SER A 6 24.63 -13.85 -22.86
N ALA A 7 24.94 -14.59 -21.80
CA ALA A 7 23.90 -15.22 -20.99
C ALA A 7 22.95 -14.14 -20.48
N GLN A 8 21.69 -14.17 -20.93
CA GLN A 8 20.67 -13.26 -20.43
C GLN A 8 20.61 -13.38 -18.91
N PRO A 9 20.48 -12.25 -18.18
CA PRO A 9 20.42 -12.28 -16.72
C PRO A 9 19.22 -13.12 -16.30
N VAL A 10 19.47 -14.11 -15.44
CA VAL A 10 18.44 -14.98 -14.84
C VAL A 10 17.39 -14.12 -14.15
N SER A 11 16.11 -14.36 -14.40
CA SER A 11 15.02 -13.56 -13.83
C SER A 11 15.06 -13.55 -12.31
N ILE A 12 14.58 -12.49 -11.69
CA ILE A 12 14.51 -12.38 -10.21
C ILE A 12 13.68 -13.54 -9.65
N ALA A 13 12.56 -13.89 -10.29
CA ALA A 13 11.72 -15.01 -9.89
C ALA A 13 12.52 -16.34 -9.86
N THR A 14 13.28 -16.65 -10.92
CA THR A 14 14.13 -17.84 -10.97
C THR A 14 15.17 -17.86 -9.85
N ARG A 15 15.75 -16.70 -9.55
CA ARG A 15 16.74 -16.60 -8.43
C ARG A 15 16.09 -16.80 -7.08
N VAL A 16 14.88 -16.30 -6.86
CA VAL A 16 14.11 -16.48 -5.61
C VAL A 16 13.75 -17.95 -5.44
N HIS A 17 13.22 -18.62 -6.46
CA HIS A 17 12.92 -20.05 -6.40
C HIS A 17 14.16 -20.92 -6.15
N ALA A 18 15.30 -20.57 -6.75
CA ALA A 18 16.55 -21.30 -6.50
C ALA A 18 17.01 -21.13 -5.04
N LEU A 19 16.89 -19.93 -4.47
CA LEU A 19 17.21 -19.67 -3.07
C LEU A 19 16.27 -20.43 -2.14
N GLU A 20 14.97 -20.39 -2.40
CA GLU A 20 13.97 -21.15 -1.64
C GLU A 20 14.28 -22.65 -1.66
N ALA A 21 14.56 -23.22 -2.83
CA ALA A 21 14.90 -24.63 -2.97
C ALA A 21 16.11 -25.01 -2.10
N ILE A 22 17.16 -24.19 -2.06
CA ILE A 22 18.34 -24.42 -1.23
C ILE A 22 18.01 -24.34 0.26
N LEU A 23 17.15 -23.39 0.68
CA LEU A 23 16.75 -23.25 2.08
C LEU A 23 15.87 -24.41 2.55
N VAL A 24 14.99 -24.90 1.69
CA VAL A 24 14.16 -26.09 1.94
C VAL A 24 15.04 -27.34 2.03
N GLU A 25 15.97 -27.55 1.09
CA GLU A 25 16.92 -28.68 1.10
C GLU A 25 17.77 -28.71 2.39
N LYS A 26 18.17 -27.53 2.87
CA LYS A 26 18.92 -27.39 4.13
C LYS A 26 18.05 -27.49 5.40
N GLY A 27 16.74 -27.62 5.25
CA GLY A 27 15.80 -27.72 6.38
C GLY A 27 15.60 -26.41 7.16
N TYR A 28 16.03 -25.26 6.63
CA TYR A 28 15.83 -23.96 7.27
C TYR A 28 14.43 -23.39 7.07
N VAL A 29 13.74 -23.79 6.02
CA VAL A 29 12.42 -23.32 5.63
C VAL A 29 11.57 -24.50 5.18
N GLN A 30 10.28 -24.44 5.47
CA GLN A 30 9.27 -25.35 4.91
C GLN A 30 8.41 -24.58 3.91
N THR A 31 8.25 -25.08 2.69
CA THR A 31 7.43 -24.44 1.65
C THR A 31 6.02 -24.17 2.15
N ALA A 32 5.39 -25.13 2.82
CA ALA A 32 4.04 -24.95 3.37
C ALA A 32 3.93 -23.80 4.39
N ALA A 33 5.01 -23.51 5.14
CA ALA A 33 5.02 -22.39 6.07
C ALA A 33 5.13 -21.05 5.33
N LEU A 34 5.89 -20.99 4.23
CA LEU A 34 5.93 -19.80 3.37
C LEU A 34 4.58 -19.56 2.70
N ASP A 35 3.98 -20.59 2.13
CA ASP A 35 2.66 -20.49 1.47
C ASP A 35 1.60 -20.01 2.46
N ALA A 36 1.58 -20.53 3.69
CA ALA A 36 0.67 -20.11 4.73
C ALA A 36 0.83 -18.61 5.10
N ILE A 37 2.07 -18.11 5.14
CA ILE A 37 2.35 -16.69 5.39
C ILE A 37 1.84 -15.84 4.22
N VAL A 38 2.14 -16.23 2.98
CA VAL A 38 1.68 -15.52 1.79
C VAL A 38 0.15 -15.48 1.75
N ASP A 39 -0.50 -16.63 1.92
CA ASP A 39 -1.96 -16.74 1.96
C ASP A 39 -2.59 -15.85 3.04
N THR A 40 -2.01 -15.83 4.24
CA THR A 40 -2.49 -14.97 5.33
C THR A 40 -2.42 -13.51 4.94
N TYR A 41 -1.30 -13.04 4.40
CA TYR A 41 -1.14 -11.64 4.01
C TYR A 41 -1.93 -11.24 2.76
N GLU A 42 -2.26 -12.18 1.88
CA GLU A 42 -3.09 -11.92 0.71
C GLU A 42 -4.60 -11.95 1.03
N ARG A 43 -5.03 -12.86 1.89
CA ARG A 43 -6.45 -13.12 2.14
C ARG A 43 -6.97 -12.51 3.43
N ASP A 44 -6.20 -12.59 4.52
CA ASP A 44 -6.68 -12.24 5.87
C ASP A 44 -6.17 -10.88 6.34
N VAL A 45 -4.92 -10.52 6.00
CA VAL A 45 -4.26 -9.27 6.44
C VAL A 45 -4.21 -8.22 5.31
N GLY A 46 -4.67 -8.53 4.13
CA GLY A 46 -4.56 -7.70 2.94
C GLY A 46 -5.26 -6.34 2.98
N PRO A 47 -5.43 -5.69 1.84
CA PRO A 47 -6.01 -4.33 1.74
C PRO A 47 -7.41 -4.18 2.34
N ARG A 48 -8.10 -5.28 2.63
CA ARG A 48 -9.40 -5.29 3.30
C ARG A 48 -9.38 -4.64 4.68
N ASN A 49 -8.31 -4.80 5.44
CA ASN A 49 -8.19 -4.18 6.77
C ASN A 49 -8.10 -2.66 6.64
N GLY A 50 -7.25 -2.16 5.74
CA GLY A 50 -7.17 -0.73 5.45
C GLY A 50 -8.46 -0.17 4.88
N ALA A 51 -9.16 -0.92 4.02
CA ALA A 51 -10.46 -0.52 3.49
C ALA A 51 -11.51 -0.34 4.61
N ARG A 52 -11.52 -1.21 5.63
CA ARG A 52 -12.38 -1.06 6.81
C ARG A 52 -11.99 0.16 7.65
N VAL A 53 -10.70 0.41 7.85
CA VAL A 53 -10.20 1.62 8.53
C VAL A 53 -10.71 2.87 7.83
N VAL A 54 -10.56 2.95 6.51
CA VAL A 54 -11.01 4.08 5.70
C VAL A 54 -12.53 4.23 5.73
N ALA A 55 -13.27 3.14 5.52
CA ALA A 55 -14.74 3.16 5.55
C ALA A 55 -15.27 3.63 6.91
N ARG A 56 -14.65 3.17 8.01
CA ARG A 56 -14.95 3.62 9.37
C ARG A 56 -14.71 5.12 9.51
N ALA A 57 -13.59 5.64 9.02
CA ALA A 57 -13.28 7.07 9.05
C ALA A 57 -14.27 7.90 8.23
N TRP A 58 -14.84 7.36 7.16
CA TRP A 58 -15.84 8.04 6.34
C TRP A 58 -17.21 8.18 7.00
N ILE A 59 -17.56 7.31 7.94
CA ILE A 59 -18.88 7.32 8.60
C ILE A 59 -18.85 7.82 10.05
N ASP A 60 -17.68 7.74 10.71
CA ASP A 60 -17.50 8.12 12.11
C ASP A 60 -16.50 9.29 12.23
N PRO A 61 -16.99 10.53 12.40
CA PRO A 61 -16.11 11.69 12.52
C PRO A 61 -15.17 11.65 13.73
N ASN A 62 -15.58 10.99 14.83
CA ASN A 62 -14.72 10.86 16.01
C ASN A 62 -13.56 9.90 15.72
N TYR A 63 -13.87 8.75 15.09
CA TYR A 63 -12.84 7.82 14.65
C TYR A 63 -11.89 8.46 13.62
N ARG A 64 -12.42 9.21 12.65
CA ARG A 64 -11.60 9.95 11.67
C ARG A 64 -10.65 10.93 12.36
N THR A 65 -11.16 11.73 13.31
CA THR A 65 -10.31 12.66 14.07
C THR A 65 -9.22 11.94 14.83
N TRP A 66 -9.55 10.82 15.48
CA TRP A 66 -8.57 10.00 16.17
C TRP A 66 -7.55 9.37 15.22
N LEU A 67 -8.01 8.81 14.08
CA LEU A 67 -7.14 8.22 13.05
C LEU A 67 -6.10 9.22 12.53
N LEU A 68 -6.50 10.47 12.29
CA LEU A 68 -5.59 11.52 11.82
C LEU A 68 -4.63 12.02 12.91
N ALA A 69 -5.00 11.90 14.18
CA ALA A 69 -4.15 12.32 15.32
C ALA A 69 -3.19 11.20 15.75
N ASP A 70 -3.65 9.95 15.80
CA ASP A 70 -2.88 8.77 16.22
C ASP A 70 -3.37 7.54 15.44
N ALA A 71 -2.83 7.39 14.24
CA ALA A 71 -3.23 6.29 13.36
C ALA A 71 -2.86 4.92 13.94
N THR A 72 -1.76 4.82 14.67
CA THR A 72 -1.32 3.56 15.28
C THR A 72 -2.37 3.03 16.25
N ALA A 73 -2.80 3.87 17.21
CA ALA A 73 -3.78 3.48 18.21
C ALA A 73 -5.18 3.27 17.60
N ALA A 74 -5.61 4.14 16.66
CA ALA A 74 -6.90 4.03 16.01
C ALA A 74 -7.01 2.73 15.18
N ILE A 75 -5.98 2.38 14.42
CA ILE A 75 -5.91 1.13 13.63
C ILE A 75 -5.88 -0.09 14.54
N ALA A 76 -5.07 -0.05 15.62
CA ALA A 76 -4.99 -1.13 16.59
C ALA A 76 -6.31 -1.40 17.31
N SER A 77 -7.16 -0.38 17.52
CA SER A 77 -8.50 -0.53 18.12
C SER A 77 -9.44 -1.42 17.31
N LEU A 78 -9.20 -1.55 16.00
CA LEU A 78 -9.93 -2.47 15.11
C LEU A 78 -9.29 -3.88 15.04
N GLY A 79 -8.24 -4.13 15.85
CA GLY A 79 -7.51 -5.39 15.85
C GLY A 79 -6.41 -5.50 14.79
N TYR A 80 -6.12 -4.43 14.06
CA TYR A 80 -5.11 -4.41 13.00
C TYR A 80 -3.79 -3.86 13.52
N ASN A 81 -2.94 -4.75 14.00
CA ASN A 81 -1.61 -4.42 14.50
C ASN A 81 -0.59 -5.45 14.02
N GLY A 82 0.68 -5.27 14.37
CA GLY A 82 1.73 -6.20 14.08
C GLY A 82 2.91 -5.59 13.33
N ARG A 83 3.75 -6.45 12.80
CA ARG A 83 5.00 -6.07 12.14
C ARG A 83 4.76 -5.08 11.00
N GLN A 84 5.59 -4.05 10.89
CA GLN A 84 5.49 -2.96 9.91
C GLN A 84 4.28 -2.01 10.13
N GLY A 85 3.69 -2.03 11.30
CA GLY A 85 2.60 -1.14 11.72
C GLY A 85 2.88 -0.46 13.05
N GLU A 86 4.14 -0.45 13.50
CA GLU A 86 4.54 0.07 14.82
C GLU A 86 4.36 1.60 14.93
N HIS A 87 4.51 2.33 13.83
CA HIS A 87 4.25 3.76 13.78
C HIS A 87 3.55 4.11 12.47
N MET A 88 2.25 4.33 12.57
CA MET A 88 1.38 4.67 11.45
C MET A 88 0.98 6.14 11.49
N VAL A 89 0.97 6.77 10.31
CA VAL A 89 0.44 8.13 10.10
C VAL A 89 -0.64 8.06 9.03
N ALA A 90 -1.82 8.58 9.33
CA ALA A 90 -2.90 8.70 8.36
C ALA A 90 -2.86 10.08 7.68
N LEU A 91 -3.03 10.09 6.36
CA LEU A 91 -3.02 11.27 5.51
C LEU A 91 -4.35 11.35 4.76
N GLU A 92 -5.09 12.44 4.93
CA GLU A 92 -6.39 12.57 4.31
C GLU A 92 -6.34 13.38 3.02
N ASN A 93 -6.79 12.78 1.92
CA ASN A 93 -7.01 13.50 0.68
C ASN A 93 -8.20 14.46 0.78
N THR A 94 -8.00 15.66 0.27
CA THR A 94 -9.03 16.69 0.15
C THR A 94 -9.11 17.18 -1.31
N PRO A 95 -10.10 17.99 -1.70
CA PRO A 95 -10.12 18.60 -3.04
C PRO A 95 -8.85 19.39 -3.36
N ASP A 96 -8.22 19.98 -2.35
CA ASP A 96 -7.05 20.84 -2.50
C ASP A 96 -5.70 20.10 -2.37
N THR A 97 -5.70 18.93 -1.74
CA THR A 97 -4.46 18.17 -1.47
C THR A 97 -4.66 16.68 -1.71
N HIS A 98 -3.77 16.10 -2.51
CA HIS A 98 -3.69 14.68 -2.78
C HIS A 98 -2.34 14.15 -2.28
N HIS A 99 -2.37 13.12 -1.45
CA HIS A 99 -1.19 12.49 -0.88
C HIS A 99 -0.78 11.26 -1.69
N LEU A 100 0.52 11.13 -1.97
CA LEU A 100 1.13 9.98 -2.63
C LEU A 100 2.23 9.42 -1.72
N VAL A 101 2.18 8.12 -1.43
CA VAL A 101 3.16 7.46 -0.57
C VAL A 101 4.19 6.71 -1.41
N VAL A 102 5.44 6.85 -1.05
CA VAL A 102 6.57 6.14 -1.63
C VAL A 102 7.51 5.65 -0.53
N CYS A 103 8.37 4.69 -0.81
CA CYS A 103 9.60 4.46 -0.04
C CYS A 103 10.78 4.50 -1.01
N THR A 104 11.54 5.60 -0.98
CA THR A 104 12.66 5.82 -1.91
C THR A 104 13.84 4.89 -1.62
N LEU A 105 13.99 4.45 -0.38
CA LEU A 105 15.15 3.66 0.06
C LEU A 105 14.97 2.16 -0.11
N CYS A 106 13.81 1.63 0.30
CA CYS A 106 13.58 0.18 0.32
C CYS A 106 12.14 -0.18 -0.12
N SER A 107 11.27 -0.57 0.79
CA SER A 107 9.88 -0.93 0.52
C SER A 107 9.05 -0.87 1.79
N CYS A 108 9.31 0.14 2.63
CA CYS A 108 8.55 0.36 3.86
C CYS A 108 7.06 0.54 3.56
N TYR A 109 6.23 -0.32 4.14
CA TYR A 109 4.84 -0.48 3.77
C TYR A 109 4.02 -0.95 4.98
N PRO A 110 2.81 -0.46 5.20
CA PRO A 110 2.02 -0.80 6.39
C PRO A 110 1.31 -2.14 6.21
N TRP A 111 2.00 -3.25 6.46
CA TRP A 111 1.49 -4.61 6.24
C TRP A 111 0.16 -4.92 6.96
N PRO A 112 -0.08 -4.47 8.22
CA PRO A 112 -1.32 -4.83 8.91
C PRO A 112 -2.60 -4.35 8.20
N VAL A 113 -2.49 -3.28 7.41
CA VAL A 113 -3.64 -2.65 6.72
C VAL A 113 -3.62 -2.80 5.21
N LEU A 114 -2.44 -2.95 4.58
CA LEU A 114 -2.32 -3.02 3.12
C LEU A 114 -1.80 -4.37 2.61
N GLY A 115 -1.44 -5.31 3.50
CA GLY A 115 -0.84 -6.58 3.13
C GLY A 115 0.58 -6.44 2.59
N LEU A 116 0.96 -7.28 1.63
CA LEU A 116 2.27 -7.21 1.01
C LEU A 116 2.34 -6.09 -0.04
N PRO A 117 3.49 -5.37 -0.13
CA PRO A 117 3.63 -4.31 -1.11
C PRO A 117 3.58 -4.87 -2.54
N PRO A 118 2.83 -4.21 -3.45
CA PRO A 118 2.80 -4.62 -4.85
C PRO A 118 4.17 -4.45 -5.51
N VAL A 119 4.41 -5.21 -6.56
CA VAL A 119 5.72 -5.22 -7.26
C VAL A 119 6.12 -3.83 -7.74
N TRP A 120 5.16 -3.07 -8.28
CA TRP A 120 5.40 -1.73 -8.79
C TRP A 120 5.87 -0.75 -7.69
N TYR A 121 5.34 -0.87 -6.44
CA TYR A 121 5.72 -0.02 -5.31
C TYR A 121 7.23 -0.13 -4.98
N LYS A 122 7.81 -1.29 -5.21
CA LYS A 122 9.24 -1.57 -4.97
C LYS A 122 10.12 -1.23 -6.17
N SER A 123 9.55 -0.92 -7.32
CA SER A 123 10.31 -0.71 -8.55
C SER A 123 11.12 0.58 -8.51
N PRO A 124 12.38 0.58 -8.99
CA PRO A 124 13.19 1.79 -9.07
C PRO A 124 12.52 2.94 -9.86
N PRO A 125 11.83 2.68 -11.00
CA PRO A 125 11.12 3.73 -11.73
C PRO A 125 10.05 4.44 -10.90
N TYR A 126 9.20 3.68 -10.18
CA TYR A 126 8.19 4.28 -9.31
C TYR A 126 8.83 5.13 -8.22
N ARG A 127 9.81 4.57 -7.50
CA ARG A 127 10.48 5.25 -6.38
C ARG A 127 11.13 6.56 -6.78
N SER A 128 11.79 6.60 -7.93
CA SER A 128 12.42 7.79 -8.46
C SER A 128 11.38 8.81 -8.96
N ARG A 129 10.44 8.36 -9.81
CA ARG A 129 9.47 9.25 -10.45
C ARG A 129 8.43 9.81 -9.47
N ALA A 130 8.05 9.07 -8.43
CA ALA A 130 7.09 9.57 -7.43
C ALA A 130 7.58 10.88 -6.79
N VAL A 131 8.90 11.06 -6.63
CA VAL A 131 9.48 12.29 -6.06
C VAL A 131 9.69 13.37 -7.13
N LEU A 132 10.14 12.98 -8.34
CA LEU A 132 10.52 13.93 -9.38
C LEU A 132 9.33 14.42 -10.22
N ASP A 133 8.36 13.54 -10.48
CA ASP A 133 7.19 13.78 -11.31
C ASP A 133 5.96 13.03 -10.76
N PRO A 134 5.45 13.39 -9.58
CA PRO A 134 4.33 12.69 -8.96
C PRO A 134 3.06 12.75 -9.80
N ARG A 135 2.82 13.83 -10.55
CA ARG A 135 1.64 13.93 -11.42
C ARG A 135 1.74 12.99 -12.63
N GLY A 136 2.92 12.84 -13.21
CA GLY A 136 3.15 11.87 -14.27
C GLY A 136 2.97 10.43 -13.78
N VAL A 137 3.40 10.13 -12.54
CA VAL A 137 3.13 8.82 -11.92
C VAL A 137 1.62 8.61 -11.75
N LEU A 138 0.89 9.59 -11.22
CA LEU A 138 -0.57 9.49 -11.09
C LEU A 138 -1.26 9.26 -12.43
N ALA A 139 -0.82 9.94 -13.49
CA ALA A 139 -1.34 9.74 -14.84
C ALA A 139 -1.10 8.32 -15.36
N ASP A 140 0.07 7.70 -15.07
CA ASP A 140 0.35 6.30 -15.43
C ASP A 140 -0.61 5.31 -14.72
N PHE A 141 -1.11 5.66 -13.53
CA PHE A 141 -2.15 4.93 -12.81
C PHE A 141 -3.58 5.33 -13.20
N GLY A 142 -3.75 6.17 -14.22
CA GLY A 142 -5.05 6.63 -14.70
C GLY A 142 -5.71 7.72 -13.83
N VAL A 143 -4.96 8.34 -12.93
CA VAL A 143 -5.45 9.41 -12.05
C VAL A 143 -5.11 10.77 -12.65
N THR A 144 -6.15 11.56 -12.93
CA THR A 144 -6.02 12.95 -13.36
C THR A 144 -6.61 13.86 -12.29
N LEU A 145 -5.79 14.73 -11.74
CA LEU A 145 -6.20 15.70 -10.72
C LEU A 145 -6.28 17.11 -11.33
N PRO A 146 -7.19 17.96 -10.82
CA PRO A 146 -7.20 19.39 -11.17
C PRO A 146 -5.82 20.02 -10.97
N ALA A 147 -5.48 21.00 -11.80
CA ALA A 147 -4.19 21.70 -11.67
C ALA A 147 -4.04 22.43 -10.32
N THR A 148 -5.16 22.80 -9.72
CA THR A 148 -5.23 23.45 -8.40
C THR A 148 -4.99 22.52 -7.23
N THR A 149 -5.22 21.21 -7.39
CA THR A 149 -4.96 20.21 -6.32
C THR A 149 -3.46 20.05 -6.14
N ARG A 150 -2.95 20.29 -4.95
CA ARG A 150 -1.55 20.06 -4.60
C ARG A 150 -1.29 18.56 -4.44
N VAL A 151 -0.19 18.05 -4.98
CA VAL A 151 0.26 16.69 -4.75
C VAL A 151 1.41 16.71 -3.74
N GLU A 152 1.22 16.03 -2.61
CA GLU A 152 2.23 15.89 -1.56
C GLU A 152 2.75 14.45 -1.54
N VAL A 153 4.08 14.30 -1.66
CA VAL A 153 4.74 13.00 -1.64
C VAL A 153 5.31 12.72 -0.26
N HIS A 154 4.97 11.56 0.29
CA HIS A 154 5.40 11.12 1.61
C HIS A 154 6.32 9.91 1.48
N ASP A 155 7.55 10.06 1.97
CA ASP A 155 8.55 8.99 1.93
C ASP A 155 8.49 8.16 3.22
N SER A 156 8.00 6.93 3.11
CA SER A 156 7.99 5.97 4.23
C SER A 156 9.40 5.59 4.62
N THR A 157 9.65 5.50 5.92
CA THR A 157 10.94 5.14 6.49
C THR A 157 10.87 3.82 7.27
N ALA A 158 11.99 3.39 7.86
CA ALA A 158 12.00 2.25 8.77
C ALA A 158 11.12 2.49 10.03
N GLU A 159 10.84 3.74 10.37
CA GLU A 159 10.12 4.12 11.57
C GLU A 159 8.67 4.52 11.29
N ILE A 160 8.38 5.12 10.13
CA ILE A 160 7.07 5.68 9.82
C ILE A 160 6.49 5.00 8.57
N ARG A 161 5.21 4.63 8.66
CA ARG A 161 4.38 4.10 7.56
C ARG A 161 3.17 5.00 7.38
N TYR A 162 2.79 5.23 6.15
CA TYR A 162 1.65 6.09 5.82
C TYR A 162 0.47 5.28 5.29
N LEU A 163 -0.73 5.70 5.67
CA LEU A 163 -2.00 5.25 5.12
C LEU A 163 -2.74 6.47 4.59
N VAL A 164 -3.04 6.49 3.30
CA VAL A 164 -3.88 7.54 2.71
C VAL A 164 -5.34 7.20 2.94
N VAL A 165 -6.10 8.17 3.44
CA VAL A 165 -7.56 8.16 3.51
C VAL A 165 -8.07 8.89 2.27
N PRO A 166 -8.55 8.19 1.23
CA PRO A 166 -9.04 8.82 0.01
C PRO A 166 -10.34 9.58 0.26
N ILE A 167 -10.65 10.52 -0.63
CA ILE A 167 -11.94 11.23 -0.60
C ILE A 167 -13.08 10.22 -0.73
N ARG A 168 -14.09 10.35 0.13
CA ARG A 168 -15.31 9.56 0.04
C ARG A 168 -16.03 9.88 -1.27
N PRO A 169 -16.38 8.88 -2.09
CA PRO A 169 -17.08 9.11 -3.34
C PRO A 169 -18.46 9.75 -3.14
N PRO A 170 -18.89 10.67 -4.01
CA PRO A 170 -20.23 11.23 -3.95
C PRO A 170 -21.29 10.14 -4.20
N GLY A 171 -22.51 10.39 -3.74
CA GLY A 171 -23.62 9.43 -3.90
C GLY A 171 -23.64 8.28 -2.90
N THR A 172 -22.67 8.19 -1.98
CA THR A 172 -22.58 7.11 -0.98
C THR A 172 -23.25 7.44 0.36
N GLY A 173 -24.10 8.48 0.41
CA GLY A 173 -24.86 8.83 1.60
C GLY A 173 -25.73 7.65 2.06
N GLY A 174 -25.66 7.31 3.36
CA GLY A 174 -26.43 6.19 3.93
C GLY A 174 -25.90 4.78 3.63
N TRP A 175 -24.77 4.63 2.92
CA TRP A 175 -24.14 3.34 2.73
C TRP A 175 -23.55 2.80 4.03
N THR A 176 -23.59 1.47 4.18
CA THR A 176 -22.97 0.80 5.33
C THR A 176 -21.45 0.85 5.25
N GLU A 177 -20.77 0.67 6.38
CA GLU A 177 -19.30 0.56 6.44
C GLU A 177 -18.79 -0.55 5.51
N GLN A 178 -19.52 -1.67 5.45
CA GLN A 178 -19.16 -2.80 4.59
C GLN A 178 -19.24 -2.46 3.10
N ASP A 179 -20.28 -1.75 2.68
CA ASP A 179 -20.45 -1.32 1.28
C ASP A 179 -19.37 -0.30 0.89
N LEU A 180 -19.11 0.66 1.78
CA LEU A 180 -18.08 1.67 1.58
C LEU A 180 -16.68 1.06 1.47
N ALA A 181 -16.39 0.02 2.25
CA ALA A 181 -15.10 -0.67 2.19
C ALA A 181 -14.84 -1.32 0.81
N GLN A 182 -15.88 -1.65 0.04
CA GLN A 182 -15.71 -2.18 -1.32
C GLN A 182 -15.20 -1.12 -2.31
N LEU A 183 -15.39 0.16 -2.01
CA LEU A 183 -14.91 1.26 -2.86
C LEU A 183 -13.44 1.61 -2.62
N VAL A 184 -12.84 1.09 -1.55
CA VAL A 184 -11.46 1.39 -1.17
C VAL A 184 -10.54 0.34 -1.73
N THR A 185 -9.57 0.76 -2.53
CA THR A 185 -8.56 -0.11 -3.12
C THR A 185 -7.21 0.08 -2.44
N ARG A 186 -6.29 -0.88 -2.62
CA ARG A 186 -4.90 -0.73 -2.18
C ARG A 186 -4.27 0.54 -2.76
N ASP A 187 -4.47 0.78 -4.04
CA ASP A 187 -3.87 1.92 -4.74
C ASP A 187 -4.41 3.25 -4.22
N SER A 188 -5.71 3.32 -3.86
CA SER A 188 -6.28 4.53 -3.24
C SER A 188 -5.70 4.81 -1.85
N MET A 189 -5.30 3.77 -1.10
CA MET A 189 -4.68 3.90 0.22
C MET A 189 -3.17 4.17 0.18
N ILE A 190 -2.54 4.02 -0.98
CA ILE A 190 -1.17 4.48 -1.26
C ILE A 190 -1.20 5.89 -1.86
N GLY A 191 -2.35 6.31 -2.36
CA GLY A 191 -2.54 7.54 -3.09
C GLY A 191 -2.20 7.45 -4.58
N ALA A 192 -1.85 6.29 -5.10
CA ALA A 192 -1.65 6.07 -6.54
C ALA A 192 -2.98 5.88 -7.30
N GLY A 193 -4.10 5.74 -6.59
CA GLY A 193 -5.45 5.60 -7.12
C GLY A 193 -6.45 6.47 -6.39
N LEU A 194 -7.66 6.54 -6.92
CA LEU A 194 -8.84 7.11 -6.25
C LEU A 194 -9.70 5.98 -5.69
N ALA A 195 -10.59 6.30 -4.74
CA ALA A 195 -11.64 5.37 -4.37
C ALA A 195 -12.56 5.11 -5.59
N LEU A 196 -13.10 3.89 -5.69
CA LEU A 196 -14.03 3.54 -6.76
C LEU A 196 -15.31 4.36 -6.63
N VAL A 197 -15.92 4.70 -7.75
CA VAL A 197 -17.25 5.31 -7.77
C VAL A 197 -18.33 4.22 -7.75
N PRO A 198 -19.50 4.48 -7.14
CA PRO A 198 -20.64 3.55 -7.12
C PRO A 198 -21.08 3.10 -8.50
#